data_a3c369523096fe16d8933aa1404f6dbf
#
_entry.id   a3c369523096fe16d8933aa1404f6dbf
#
_cell.length_a   1.000
_cell.length_b   1.000
_cell.length_c   1.000
_cell.angle_alpha   90.00
_cell.angle_beta   90.00
_cell.angle_gamma   90.00
#
_symmetry.space_group_name_H-M   'P 1'
#
loop_
_entity.id
_entity.type
_entity.pdbx_description
1 polymer ?
#
loop_
_entity_poly.entity_id
_entity_poly.type
_entity_poly.pdbx_seq_one_letter_code
_entity_poly.pdbx_strand_id
1 'polypeptide(L)'
;MSRLSAESVTLAYDGRVIAEDLSVAVPDNSFTVIVGPNACGKSTLLRALSRMLKPRAGSVLLDGAAIGSYPARKVARTLGLLPQSSVAPDGITVADLVARGRHPHQGLLRQWSPEDERIVQESMAATGVAALADRYVDELSGGQRQRVWIAMALAQRTPLLLLDEPTTFLDIQHQIEILDLCAELHENQGRTLVAVLHDLNHAARYATHLIAMRDGRVVAEGAPGDIVTAELVERVFGLRCQVIDDPQTGTPLVVPAARRAAARAAGSAAESAAESVAGSATGSSAAAARPAGPPSA
;
A
#
# COMPACT_ATOMS: atom_id res chain seq x y z
N MET A 1 -1.81 15.14 15.59
CA MET A 1 -3.05 14.48 16.10
C MET A 1 -3.64 13.67 14.96
N SER A 2 -4.34 12.59 15.26
CA SER A 2 -4.94 11.73 14.22
C SER A 2 -6.42 12.08 14.07
N ARG A 3 -6.85 12.39 12.83
CA ARG A 3 -8.28 12.64 12.55
C ARG A 3 -9.05 11.35 12.29
N LEU A 4 -8.38 10.29 11.87
CA LEU A 4 -8.97 8.98 11.57
C LEU A 4 -8.17 7.90 12.28
N SER A 5 -8.82 7.09 13.10
CA SER A 5 -8.19 5.97 13.81
C SER A 5 -9.13 4.78 13.95
N ALA A 6 -8.55 3.62 14.15
CA ALA A 6 -9.22 2.42 14.62
C ALA A 6 -8.64 2.05 15.99
N GLU A 7 -9.48 1.79 16.97
CA GLU A 7 -9.09 1.48 18.34
C GLU A 7 -9.62 0.10 18.74
N SER A 8 -8.69 -0.84 18.94
CA SER A 8 -8.95 -2.24 19.35
C SER A 8 -10.07 -2.90 18.54
N VAL A 9 -10.05 -2.68 17.20
CA VAL A 9 -11.13 -3.17 16.35
C VAL A 9 -10.99 -4.65 16.05
N THR A 10 -12.10 -5.39 16.14
CA THR A 10 -12.24 -6.75 15.60
C THR A 10 -13.03 -6.68 14.30
N LEU A 11 -12.39 -7.06 13.19
CA LEU A 11 -12.96 -7.03 11.84
C LEU A 11 -13.25 -8.44 11.35
N ALA A 12 -14.45 -8.66 10.82
CA ALA A 12 -14.88 -9.98 10.38
C ALA A 12 -15.89 -9.91 9.24
N TYR A 13 -15.93 -10.99 8.42
CA TYR A 13 -16.98 -11.27 7.44
C TYR A 13 -17.61 -12.63 7.76
N ASP A 14 -18.95 -12.71 7.76
CA ASP A 14 -19.72 -13.96 7.89
C ASP A 14 -19.20 -14.93 8.95
N GLY A 15 -18.78 -14.40 10.10
CA GLY A 15 -18.25 -15.20 11.19
C GLY A 15 -16.74 -15.38 11.20
N ARG A 16 -16.05 -15.22 10.08
CA ARG A 16 -14.59 -15.33 9.98
C ARG A 16 -13.93 -14.02 10.42
N VAL A 17 -13.14 -14.09 11.50
CA VAL A 17 -12.31 -12.97 11.96
C VAL A 17 -11.13 -12.78 11.01
N ILE A 18 -10.92 -11.54 10.55
CA ILE A 18 -9.81 -11.14 9.67
C ILE A 18 -8.73 -10.43 10.46
N ALA A 19 -9.13 -9.58 11.42
CA ALA A 19 -8.23 -8.91 12.34
C ALA A 19 -8.89 -8.83 13.72
N GLU A 20 -8.09 -9.01 14.76
CA GLU A 20 -8.53 -8.98 16.14
C GLU A 20 -7.65 -8.01 16.93
N ASP A 21 -8.28 -7.17 17.75
CA ASP A 21 -7.62 -6.15 18.57
C ASP A 21 -6.66 -5.25 17.77
N LEU A 22 -7.09 -4.86 16.55
CA LEU A 22 -6.29 -4.05 15.66
C LEU A 22 -6.46 -2.57 16.00
N SER A 23 -5.34 -1.88 16.28
CA SER A 23 -5.31 -0.43 16.49
C SER A 23 -4.40 0.20 15.44
N VAL A 24 -4.90 1.28 14.81
CA VAL A 24 -4.19 2.05 13.77
C VAL A 24 -4.57 3.51 13.89
N ALA A 25 -3.60 4.40 13.77
CA ALA A 25 -3.82 5.84 13.72
C ALA A 25 -3.29 6.41 12.40
N VAL A 26 -4.14 7.09 11.64
CA VAL A 26 -3.73 7.82 10.44
C VAL A 26 -3.26 9.20 10.85
N PRO A 27 -1.97 9.55 10.71
CA PRO A 27 -1.50 10.89 11.02
C PRO A 27 -2.20 11.94 10.16
N ASP A 28 -2.54 13.07 10.76
CA ASP A 28 -3.13 14.19 10.02
C ASP A 28 -2.09 14.77 9.06
N ASN A 29 -2.54 15.23 7.90
CA ASN A 29 -1.66 15.74 6.85
C ASN A 29 -0.54 14.75 6.53
N SER A 30 -0.91 13.48 6.24
CA SER A 30 0.02 12.42 5.81
C SER A 30 -0.45 11.79 4.52
N PHE A 31 0.48 11.24 3.76
CA PHE A 31 0.20 10.22 2.77
C PHE A 31 0.55 8.86 3.39
N THR A 32 -0.43 8.26 4.05
CA THR A 32 -0.30 6.95 4.69
C THR A 32 -0.50 5.84 3.67
N VAL A 33 0.43 4.89 3.59
CA VAL A 33 0.28 3.72 2.73
C VAL A 33 0.24 2.44 3.55
N ILE A 34 -0.74 1.59 3.29
CA ILE A 34 -0.90 0.28 3.93
C ILE A 34 -0.36 -0.78 2.97
N VAL A 35 0.66 -1.54 3.43
CA VAL A 35 1.28 -2.64 2.67
C VAL A 35 1.18 -3.96 3.42
N GLY A 36 1.34 -5.06 2.71
CA GLY A 36 1.35 -6.41 3.27
C GLY A 36 0.92 -7.46 2.26
N PRO A 37 1.04 -8.75 2.58
CA PRO A 37 0.63 -9.85 1.70
C PRO A 37 -0.85 -9.80 1.31
N ASN A 38 -1.22 -10.51 0.26
CA ASN A 38 -2.63 -10.67 -0.11
C ASN A 38 -3.41 -11.32 1.03
N ALA A 39 -4.66 -10.91 1.19
CA ALA A 39 -5.58 -11.41 2.21
C ALA A 39 -5.15 -11.16 3.68
N CYS A 40 -4.14 -10.31 3.97
CA CYS A 40 -3.74 -9.98 5.35
C CYS A 40 -4.66 -8.97 6.06
N GLY A 41 -5.72 -8.45 5.40
CA GLY A 41 -6.71 -7.57 6.03
C GLY A 41 -6.63 -6.09 5.63
N LYS A 42 -5.76 -5.66 4.70
CA LYS A 42 -5.60 -4.24 4.27
C LYS A 42 -6.91 -3.58 3.83
N SER A 43 -7.56 -4.16 2.82
CA SER A 43 -8.85 -3.64 2.31
C SER A 43 -9.97 -3.75 3.34
N THR A 44 -9.90 -4.74 4.25
CA THR A 44 -10.84 -4.89 5.36
C THR A 44 -10.69 -3.73 6.34
N LEU A 45 -9.45 -3.38 6.70
CA LEU A 45 -9.15 -2.19 7.52
C LEU A 45 -9.64 -0.92 6.84
N LEU A 46 -9.32 -0.73 5.55
CA LEU A 46 -9.75 0.45 4.79
C LEU A 46 -11.28 0.59 4.76
N ARG A 47 -12.00 -0.53 4.57
CA ARG A 47 -13.48 -0.56 4.63
C ARG A 47 -14.02 -0.22 6.02
N ALA A 48 -13.33 -0.62 7.08
CA ALA A 48 -13.72 -0.24 8.44
C ALA A 48 -13.48 1.26 8.66
N LEU A 49 -12.32 1.79 8.28
CA LEU A 49 -11.98 3.22 8.36
C LEU A 49 -12.95 4.10 7.56
N SER A 50 -13.49 3.61 6.43
CA SER A 50 -14.46 4.31 5.59
C SER A 50 -15.92 4.12 5.99
N ARG A 51 -16.20 3.44 7.12
CA ARG A 51 -17.57 3.09 7.57
C ARG A 51 -18.31 2.11 6.65
N MET A 52 -17.62 1.47 5.70
CA MET A 52 -18.23 0.44 4.84
C MET A 52 -18.33 -0.92 5.54
N LEU A 53 -17.51 -1.15 6.57
CA LEU A 53 -17.56 -2.32 7.43
C LEU A 53 -17.67 -1.87 8.90
N LYS A 54 -18.71 -2.35 9.59
CA LYS A 54 -18.88 -2.10 11.03
C LYS A 54 -18.00 -3.09 11.80
N PRO A 55 -17.08 -2.64 12.68
CA PRO A 55 -16.34 -3.54 13.57
C PRO A 55 -17.28 -4.34 14.48
N ARG A 56 -16.90 -5.58 14.81
CA ARG A 56 -17.59 -6.40 15.83
C ARG A 56 -17.30 -5.92 17.24
N ALA A 57 -16.07 -5.47 17.48
CA ALA A 57 -15.61 -4.89 18.72
C ALA A 57 -14.68 -3.71 18.42
N GLY A 58 -14.45 -2.84 19.39
CA GLY A 58 -13.68 -1.62 19.22
C GLY A 58 -14.43 -0.54 18.47
N SER A 59 -13.73 0.52 18.08
CA SER A 59 -14.34 1.68 17.44
C SER A 59 -13.43 2.29 16.37
N VAL A 60 -14.05 2.78 15.30
CA VAL A 60 -13.36 3.69 14.36
C VAL A 60 -13.77 5.11 14.73
N LEU A 61 -12.76 5.97 14.93
CA LEU A 61 -12.95 7.36 15.30
C LEU A 61 -12.64 8.27 14.11
N LEU A 62 -13.49 9.26 13.91
CA LEU A 62 -13.29 10.38 13.00
C LEU A 62 -13.40 11.68 13.81
N ASP A 63 -12.34 12.50 13.77
CA ASP A 63 -12.27 13.75 14.57
C ASP A 63 -12.59 13.50 16.07
N GLY A 64 -12.09 12.38 16.63
CA GLY A 64 -12.24 12.02 18.05
C GLY A 64 -13.59 11.43 18.47
N ALA A 65 -14.53 11.24 17.54
CA ALA A 65 -15.83 10.62 17.84
C ALA A 65 -16.06 9.39 16.95
N ALA A 66 -16.85 8.43 17.46
CA ALA A 66 -17.14 7.22 16.71
C ALA A 66 -17.74 7.56 15.32
N ILE A 67 -17.14 7.06 14.23
CA ILE A 67 -17.58 7.38 12.86
C ILE A 67 -19.04 7.00 12.61
N GLY A 68 -19.54 5.99 13.33
CA GLY A 68 -20.94 5.56 13.28
C GLY A 68 -21.93 6.58 13.84
N SER A 69 -21.50 7.49 14.72
CA SER A 69 -22.36 8.51 15.34
C SER A 69 -22.66 9.69 14.41
N TYR A 70 -21.88 9.87 13.36
CA TYR A 70 -22.11 10.97 12.42
C TYR A 70 -23.19 10.65 11.39
N PRO A 71 -23.97 11.66 10.94
CA PRO A 71 -24.82 11.52 9.76
C PRO A 71 -23.98 11.08 8.53
N ALA A 72 -24.51 10.17 7.72
CA ALA A 72 -23.80 9.63 6.55
C ALA A 72 -23.26 10.74 5.61
N ARG A 73 -24.06 11.80 5.42
CA ARG A 73 -23.68 12.94 4.59
C ARG A 73 -22.49 13.73 5.15
N LYS A 74 -22.38 13.85 6.48
CA LYS A 74 -21.22 14.51 7.11
C LYS A 74 -19.97 13.69 6.87
N VAL A 75 -20.04 12.36 7.03
CA VAL A 75 -18.91 11.47 6.72
C VAL A 75 -18.50 11.61 5.25
N ALA A 76 -19.46 11.55 4.31
CA ALA A 76 -19.19 11.65 2.87
C ALA A 76 -18.62 13.03 2.43
N ARG A 77 -18.79 14.08 3.22
CA ARG A 77 -18.13 15.39 2.99
C ARG A 77 -16.74 15.50 3.63
N THR A 78 -16.41 14.59 4.54
CA THR A 78 -15.15 14.60 5.26
C THR A 78 -14.20 13.55 4.70
N LEU A 79 -14.72 12.40 4.26
CA LEU A 79 -13.96 11.24 3.83
C LEU A 79 -14.47 10.73 2.49
N GLY A 80 -13.60 10.76 1.48
CA GLY A 80 -13.82 10.13 0.17
C GLY A 80 -13.26 8.71 0.16
N LEU A 81 -13.87 7.84 -0.62
CA LEU A 81 -13.41 6.46 -0.79
C LEU A 81 -13.40 6.08 -2.27
N LEU A 82 -12.27 5.54 -2.73
CA LEU A 82 -12.16 4.74 -3.94
C LEU A 82 -12.10 3.27 -3.53
N PRO A 83 -13.14 2.45 -3.75
CA PRO A 83 -13.08 1.03 -3.46
C PRO A 83 -12.32 0.26 -4.55
N GLN A 84 -11.77 -0.91 -4.22
CA GLN A 84 -11.02 -1.80 -5.11
C GLN A 84 -11.80 -2.21 -6.35
N SER A 85 -13.08 -2.48 -6.21
CA SER A 85 -13.99 -2.81 -7.32
C SER A 85 -15.18 -1.88 -7.29
N SER A 86 -15.44 -1.25 -8.44
CA SER A 86 -16.53 -0.32 -8.61
C SER A 86 -17.35 -0.71 -9.82
N VAL A 87 -18.68 -0.73 -9.66
CA VAL A 87 -19.62 -1.02 -10.74
C VAL A 87 -20.33 0.27 -11.10
N ALA A 88 -20.18 0.69 -12.36
CA ALA A 88 -20.93 1.81 -12.89
C ALA A 88 -22.34 1.36 -13.29
N PRO A 89 -23.36 2.20 -13.18
CA PRO A 89 -24.63 1.95 -13.80
C PRO A 89 -24.50 1.83 -15.33
N ASP A 90 -25.28 0.94 -15.93
CA ASP A 90 -25.28 0.77 -17.38
C ASP A 90 -25.65 2.08 -18.09
N GLY A 91 -24.95 2.36 -19.19
CA GLY A 91 -25.19 3.53 -20.02
C GLY A 91 -24.88 4.90 -19.36
N ILE A 92 -24.07 4.94 -18.30
CA ILE A 92 -23.62 6.19 -17.69
C ILE A 92 -22.42 6.74 -18.46
N THR A 93 -22.41 8.06 -18.71
CA THR A 93 -21.24 8.72 -19.27
C THR A 93 -20.15 8.95 -18.22
N VAL A 94 -18.92 9.21 -18.69
CA VAL A 94 -17.80 9.57 -17.81
C VAL A 94 -18.13 10.83 -17.00
N ALA A 95 -18.62 11.89 -17.65
CA ALA A 95 -18.96 13.13 -16.97
C ALA A 95 -20.03 12.91 -15.89
N ASP A 96 -21.09 12.15 -16.19
CA ASP A 96 -22.15 11.85 -15.23
C ASP A 96 -21.67 11.01 -14.06
N LEU A 97 -20.75 10.05 -14.29
CA LEU A 97 -20.17 9.27 -13.21
C LEU A 97 -19.31 10.14 -12.30
N VAL A 98 -18.45 10.99 -12.85
CA VAL A 98 -17.62 11.91 -12.08
C VAL A 98 -18.49 12.92 -11.30
N ALA A 99 -19.56 13.41 -11.93
CA ALA A 99 -20.52 14.31 -11.28
C ALA A 99 -21.18 13.70 -10.03
N ARG A 100 -21.31 12.37 -9.94
CA ARG A 100 -21.83 11.71 -8.71
C ARG A 100 -20.94 11.95 -7.48
N GLY A 101 -19.67 12.25 -7.68
CA GLY A 101 -18.77 12.69 -6.59
C GLY A 101 -19.31 13.94 -5.88
N ARG A 102 -20.14 14.76 -6.53
CA ARG A 102 -20.73 15.97 -5.96
C ARG A 102 -22.01 15.72 -5.14
N HIS A 103 -22.61 14.52 -5.19
CA HIS A 103 -23.85 14.21 -4.45
C HIS A 103 -23.83 14.59 -2.95
N PRO A 104 -22.76 14.37 -2.18
CA PRO A 104 -22.74 14.78 -0.78
C PRO A 104 -22.92 16.29 -0.58
N HIS A 105 -22.57 17.11 -1.57
CA HIS A 105 -22.65 18.58 -1.53
C HIS A 105 -23.98 19.13 -2.00
N GLN A 106 -24.76 18.35 -2.75
CA GLN A 106 -26.09 18.73 -3.22
C GLN A 106 -27.13 18.54 -2.09
N GLY A 107 -28.23 19.27 -2.13
CA GLY A 107 -29.34 19.18 -1.17
C GLY A 107 -30.68 19.31 -1.88
N LEU A 108 -31.78 19.13 -1.15
CA LEU A 108 -33.13 19.24 -1.71
C LEU A 108 -33.36 20.58 -2.44
N LEU A 109 -32.71 21.67 -1.98
CA LEU A 109 -32.86 23.02 -2.53
C LEU A 109 -31.58 23.49 -3.27
N ARG A 110 -30.46 22.81 -3.11
CA ARG A 110 -29.21 23.12 -3.79
C ARG A 110 -29.01 22.15 -4.94
N GLN A 111 -29.45 22.54 -6.10
CA GLN A 111 -29.21 21.85 -7.37
C GLN A 111 -27.75 22.01 -7.84
N TRP A 112 -27.43 21.50 -9.00
CA TRP A 112 -26.15 21.65 -9.67
C TRP A 112 -25.74 23.12 -9.77
N SER A 113 -24.47 23.40 -9.45
CA SER A 113 -23.92 24.76 -9.47
C SER A 113 -22.76 24.85 -10.46
N PRO A 114 -22.42 26.07 -10.95
CA PRO A 114 -21.22 26.28 -11.78
C PRO A 114 -19.92 25.82 -11.09
N GLU A 115 -19.88 25.85 -9.76
CA GLU A 115 -18.77 25.36 -8.97
C GLU A 115 -18.68 23.82 -9.04
N ASP A 116 -19.82 23.10 -9.01
CA ASP A 116 -19.83 21.65 -9.17
C ASP A 116 -19.33 21.25 -10.56
N GLU A 117 -19.75 21.97 -11.61
CA GLU A 117 -19.27 21.77 -12.97
C GLU A 117 -17.77 21.98 -13.09
N ARG A 118 -17.23 23.07 -12.56
CA ARG A 118 -15.80 23.35 -12.55
C ARG A 118 -15.01 22.26 -11.84
N ILE A 119 -15.48 21.77 -10.67
CA ILE A 119 -14.82 20.71 -9.91
C ILE A 119 -14.78 19.40 -10.70
N VAL A 120 -15.87 19.05 -11.38
CA VAL A 120 -15.93 17.84 -12.21
C VAL A 120 -14.94 17.92 -13.37
N GLN A 121 -14.89 19.06 -14.08
CA GLN A 121 -13.94 19.27 -15.16
C GLN A 121 -12.49 19.23 -14.68
N GLU A 122 -12.17 19.89 -13.57
CA GLU A 122 -10.82 19.84 -12.96
C GLU A 122 -10.43 18.41 -12.56
N SER A 123 -11.37 17.65 -11.98
CA SER A 123 -11.11 16.27 -11.58
C SER A 123 -10.87 15.35 -12.78
N MET A 124 -11.62 15.53 -13.86
CA MET A 124 -11.40 14.80 -15.12
C MET A 124 -10.07 15.18 -15.79
N ALA A 125 -9.71 16.46 -15.76
CA ALA A 125 -8.44 16.92 -16.30
C ALA A 125 -7.24 16.36 -15.53
N ALA A 126 -7.30 16.41 -14.19
CA ALA A 126 -6.26 15.90 -13.30
C ALA A 126 -5.98 14.39 -13.47
N THR A 127 -6.98 13.61 -13.91
CA THR A 127 -6.83 12.16 -14.17
C THR A 127 -6.70 11.81 -15.65
N GLY A 128 -6.57 12.82 -16.53
CA GLY A 128 -6.39 12.63 -17.98
C GLY A 128 -7.58 11.96 -18.67
N VAL A 129 -8.82 12.15 -18.17
CA VAL A 129 -10.04 11.56 -18.76
C VAL A 129 -10.99 12.60 -19.35
N ALA A 130 -10.62 13.89 -19.38
CA ALA A 130 -11.48 14.95 -19.89
C ALA A 130 -11.93 14.72 -21.35
N ALA A 131 -11.06 14.20 -22.22
CA ALA A 131 -11.40 13.87 -23.60
C ALA A 131 -12.39 12.69 -23.75
N LEU A 132 -12.71 11.99 -22.66
CA LEU A 132 -13.63 10.86 -22.63
C LEU A 132 -14.99 11.23 -22.01
N ALA A 133 -15.24 12.50 -21.70
CA ALA A 133 -16.39 12.98 -20.93
C ALA A 133 -17.74 12.41 -21.41
N ASP A 134 -17.96 12.40 -22.72
CA ASP A 134 -19.22 11.96 -23.36
C ASP A 134 -19.28 10.46 -23.67
N ARG A 135 -18.18 9.71 -23.43
CA ARG A 135 -18.16 8.25 -23.65
C ARG A 135 -18.86 7.49 -22.52
N TYR A 136 -19.42 6.35 -22.85
CA TYR A 136 -19.96 5.45 -21.84
C TYR A 136 -18.84 4.73 -21.08
N VAL A 137 -19.03 4.55 -19.78
CA VAL A 137 -18.02 3.95 -18.87
C VAL A 137 -17.75 2.48 -19.21
N ASP A 138 -18.74 1.77 -19.71
CA ASP A 138 -18.64 0.37 -20.13
C ASP A 138 -17.81 0.17 -21.41
N GLU A 139 -17.66 1.20 -22.24
CA GLU A 139 -16.79 1.19 -23.43
C GLU A 139 -15.30 1.40 -23.13
N LEU A 140 -14.96 1.75 -21.88
CA LEU A 140 -13.60 2.12 -21.50
C LEU A 140 -12.72 0.90 -21.22
N SER A 141 -11.42 1.03 -21.51
CA SER A 141 -10.42 0.07 -21.01
C SER A 141 -10.38 0.05 -19.47
N GLY A 142 -9.84 -1.01 -18.87
CA GLY A 142 -9.71 -1.12 -17.41
C GLY A 142 -8.98 0.08 -16.79
N GLY A 143 -7.86 0.51 -17.39
CA GLY A 143 -7.10 1.65 -16.93
C GLY A 143 -7.84 2.98 -17.09
N GLN A 144 -8.54 3.21 -18.20
CA GLN A 144 -9.39 4.39 -18.38
C GLN A 144 -10.49 4.43 -17.33
N ARG A 145 -11.16 3.29 -17.11
CA ARG A 145 -12.22 3.16 -16.11
C ARG A 145 -11.70 3.45 -14.70
N GLN A 146 -10.53 2.95 -14.34
CA GLN A 146 -9.89 3.22 -13.04
C GLN A 146 -9.65 4.74 -12.84
N ARG A 147 -9.13 5.43 -13.85
CA ARG A 147 -8.92 6.88 -13.79
C ARG A 147 -10.23 7.68 -13.66
N VAL A 148 -11.31 7.23 -14.28
CA VAL A 148 -12.65 7.84 -14.10
C VAL A 148 -13.15 7.68 -12.66
N TRP A 149 -12.95 6.52 -12.02
CA TRP A 149 -13.32 6.34 -10.63
C TRP A 149 -12.48 7.20 -9.69
N ILE A 150 -11.20 7.39 -9.98
CA ILE A 150 -10.34 8.32 -9.24
C ILE A 150 -10.85 9.75 -9.42
N ALA A 151 -11.20 10.16 -10.65
CA ALA A 151 -11.81 11.48 -10.90
C ALA A 151 -13.08 11.71 -10.06
N MET A 152 -13.96 10.70 -9.97
CA MET A 152 -15.15 10.78 -9.14
C MET A 152 -14.81 10.95 -7.65
N ALA A 153 -13.80 10.22 -7.14
CA ALA A 153 -13.35 10.36 -5.76
C ALA A 153 -12.74 11.75 -5.50
N LEU A 154 -11.98 12.28 -6.44
CA LEU A 154 -11.42 13.65 -6.37
C LEU A 154 -12.50 14.73 -6.40
N ALA A 155 -13.56 14.53 -7.19
CA ALA A 155 -14.70 15.46 -7.29
C ALA A 155 -15.45 15.62 -5.97
N GLN A 156 -15.33 14.67 -5.02
CA GLN A 156 -15.89 14.84 -3.67
C GLN A 156 -15.21 15.98 -2.89
N ARG A 157 -13.97 16.35 -3.21
CA ARG A 157 -13.17 17.38 -2.52
C ARG A 157 -13.17 17.23 -1.00
N THR A 158 -12.95 16.00 -0.55
CA THR A 158 -12.86 15.69 0.88
C THR A 158 -11.45 15.94 1.42
N PRO A 159 -11.28 16.36 2.70
CA PRO A 159 -9.98 16.50 3.34
C PRO A 159 -9.28 15.15 3.61
N LEU A 160 -10.06 14.07 3.74
CA LEU A 160 -9.56 12.68 3.86
C LEU A 160 -9.92 11.91 2.60
N LEU A 161 -8.96 11.18 2.00
CA LEU A 161 -9.20 10.34 0.82
C LEU A 161 -8.58 8.96 1.04
N LEU A 162 -9.43 7.94 0.98
CA LEU A 162 -9.05 6.53 1.10
C LEU A 162 -9.09 5.87 -0.26
N LEU A 163 -8.00 5.17 -0.63
CA LEU A 163 -7.81 4.57 -1.95
C LEU A 163 -7.48 3.08 -1.79
N ASP A 164 -8.38 2.20 -2.20
CA ASP A 164 -8.16 0.75 -2.16
C ASP A 164 -7.58 0.29 -3.50
N GLU A 165 -6.26 0.09 -3.56
CA GLU A 165 -5.51 -0.35 -4.73
C GLU A 165 -5.70 0.55 -5.97
N PRO A 166 -5.42 1.86 -5.89
CA PRO A 166 -5.72 2.81 -6.97
C PRO A 166 -4.93 2.56 -8.26
N THR A 167 -3.81 1.84 -8.19
CA THR A 167 -2.91 1.56 -9.31
C THR A 167 -3.18 0.23 -10.01
N THR A 168 -4.13 -0.56 -9.56
CA THR A 168 -4.51 -1.85 -10.17
C THR A 168 -5.08 -1.63 -11.57
N PHE A 169 -4.74 -2.51 -12.52
CA PHE A 169 -5.10 -2.45 -13.95
C PHE A 169 -4.46 -1.31 -14.76
N LEU A 170 -3.56 -0.53 -14.17
CA LEU A 170 -2.81 0.53 -14.86
C LEU A 170 -1.45 0.01 -15.34
N ASP A 171 -0.98 0.48 -16.48
CA ASP A 171 0.41 0.34 -16.87
C ASP A 171 1.34 1.22 -16.00
N ILE A 172 2.64 0.99 -16.10
CA ILE A 172 3.63 1.64 -15.25
C ILE A 172 3.55 3.18 -15.33
N GLN A 173 3.38 3.74 -16.52
CA GLN A 173 3.27 5.19 -16.70
C GLN A 173 2.08 5.75 -15.92
N HIS A 174 0.90 5.16 -16.12
CA HIS A 174 -0.32 5.62 -15.46
C HIS A 174 -0.32 5.36 -13.94
N GLN A 175 0.38 4.30 -13.47
CA GLN A 175 0.59 4.09 -12.03
C GLN A 175 1.35 5.26 -11.41
N ILE A 176 2.45 5.67 -12.04
CA ILE A 176 3.26 6.81 -11.58
C ILE A 176 2.44 8.11 -11.62
N GLU A 177 1.74 8.40 -12.73
CA GLU A 177 0.88 9.59 -12.85
C GLU A 177 -0.16 9.70 -11.71
N ILE A 178 -0.78 8.58 -11.32
CA ILE A 178 -1.74 8.56 -10.20
C ILE A 178 -1.07 8.75 -8.85
N LEU A 179 0.11 8.17 -8.64
CA LEU A 179 0.85 8.34 -7.40
C LEU A 179 1.41 9.76 -7.27
N ASP A 180 1.90 10.35 -8.36
CA ASP A 180 2.32 11.76 -8.41
C ASP A 180 1.13 12.69 -8.09
N LEU A 181 -0.04 12.44 -8.69
CA LEU A 181 -1.26 13.18 -8.37
C LEU A 181 -1.63 13.05 -6.88
N CYS A 182 -1.50 11.87 -6.28
CA CYS A 182 -1.74 11.69 -4.85
C CYS A 182 -0.73 12.48 -4.01
N ALA A 183 0.56 12.48 -4.38
CA ALA A 183 1.59 13.27 -3.73
C ALA A 183 1.29 14.77 -3.83
N GLU A 184 0.92 15.27 -5.00
CA GLU A 184 0.51 16.68 -5.21
C GLU A 184 -0.68 17.09 -4.33
N LEU A 185 -1.70 16.23 -4.22
CA LEU A 185 -2.87 16.47 -3.37
C LEU A 185 -2.48 16.56 -1.88
N HIS A 186 -1.52 15.74 -1.46
CA HIS A 186 -0.99 15.78 -0.11
C HIS A 186 -0.13 17.03 0.11
N GLU A 187 0.89 17.26 -0.72
CA GLU A 187 1.89 18.31 -0.53
C GLU A 187 1.32 19.72 -0.74
N ASN A 188 0.56 19.92 -1.84
CA ASN A 188 0.09 21.24 -2.25
C ASN A 188 -1.28 21.61 -1.67
N GLN A 189 -2.11 20.63 -1.30
CA GLN A 189 -3.46 20.87 -0.79
C GLN A 189 -3.64 20.45 0.67
N GLY A 190 -2.61 19.87 1.32
CA GLY A 190 -2.66 19.44 2.71
C GLY A 190 -3.71 18.35 2.98
N ARG A 191 -4.04 17.51 1.96
CA ARG A 191 -4.99 16.42 2.16
C ARG A 191 -4.34 15.26 2.89
N THR A 192 -5.09 14.62 3.76
CA THR A 192 -4.69 13.33 4.33
C THR A 192 -5.14 12.20 3.41
N LEU A 193 -4.19 11.40 2.95
CA LEU A 193 -4.42 10.27 2.04
C LEU A 193 -4.12 8.96 2.76
N VAL A 194 -4.93 7.94 2.50
CA VAL A 194 -4.66 6.55 2.91
C VAL A 194 -4.80 5.66 1.69
N ALA A 195 -3.73 5.02 1.26
CA ALA A 195 -3.77 4.12 0.11
C ALA A 195 -3.35 2.69 0.50
N VAL A 196 -4.00 1.69 -0.06
CA VAL A 196 -3.50 0.32 -0.09
C VAL A 196 -2.70 0.15 -1.36
N LEU A 197 -1.41 -0.21 -1.25
CA LEU A 197 -0.56 -0.49 -2.40
C LEU A 197 0.02 -1.90 -2.29
N HIS A 198 0.28 -2.51 -3.46
CA HIS A 198 0.94 -3.81 -3.56
C HIS A 198 2.46 -3.69 -3.76
N ASP A 199 2.90 -2.65 -4.46
CA ASP A 199 4.31 -2.40 -4.71
C ASP A 199 4.94 -1.67 -3.54
N LEU A 200 5.91 -2.33 -2.88
CA LEU A 200 6.60 -1.79 -1.72
C LEU A 200 7.54 -0.64 -2.09
N ASN A 201 8.10 -0.63 -3.30
CA ASN A 201 8.97 0.45 -3.77
C ASN A 201 8.16 1.72 -4.05
N HIS A 202 6.97 1.58 -4.67
CA HIS A 202 6.04 2.70 -4.78
C HIS A 202 5.60 3.20 -3.41
N ALA A 203 5.26 2.28 -2.49
CA ALA A 203 4.88 2.65 -1.13
C ALA A 203 6.00 3.42 -0.41
N ALA A 204 7.25 2.95 -0.49
CA ALA A 204 8.39 3.61 0.14
C ALA A 204 8.71 4.97 -0.49
N ARG A 205 8.49 5.13 -1.80
CA ARG A 205 8.75 6.38 -2.52
C ARG A 205 7.75 7.49 -2.20
N TYR A 206 6.47 7.16 -2.09
CA TYR A 206 5.40 8.15 -2.01
C TYR A 206 4.82 8.36 -0.62
N ALA A 207 4.92 7.36 0.27
CA ALA A 207 4.36 7.48 1.61
C ALA A 207 5.19 8.43 2.49
N THR A 208 4.51 9.26 3.28
CA THR A 208 5.09 9.93 4.43
C THR A 208 4.96 9.07 5.69
N HIS A 209 3.99 8.14 5.70
CA HIS A 209 3.76 7.18 6.77
C HIS A 209 3.39 5.82 6.17
N LEU A 210 4.05 4.76 6.60
CA LEU A 210 3.83 3.40 6.13
C LEU A 210 3.28 2.52 7.26
N ILE A 211 2.27 1.71 6.96
CA ILE A 211 1.72 0.70 7.86
C ILE A 211 1.91 -0.67 7.20
N ALA A 212 2.78 -1.49 7.77
CA ALA A 212 3.04 -2.85 7.31
C ALA A 212 2.18 -3.84 8.08
N MET A 213 1.32 -4.57 7.36
CA MET A 213 0.39 -5.54 7.94
C MET A 213 0.73 -6.98 7.55
N ARG A 214 0.51 -7.91 8.48
CA ARG A 214 0.53 -9.35 8.24
C ARG A 214 -0.47 -10.05 9.16
N ASP A 215 -1.22 -11.00 8.63
CA ASP A 215 -2.13 -11.88 9.37
C ASP A 215 -3.09 -11.09 10.29
N GLY A 216 -3.69 -10.01 9.79
CA GLY A 216 -4.65 -9.17 10.51
C GLY A 216 -4.03 -8.25 11.58
N ARG A 217 -2.71 -8.09 11.63
CA ARG A 217 -2.00 -7.28 12.62
C ARG A 217 -1.08 -6.26 11.96
N VAL A 218 -0.84 -5.14 12.64
CA VAL A 218 0.25 -4.22 12.29
C VAL A 218 1.56 -4.83 12.79
N VAL A 219 2.53 -4.95 11.88
CA VAL A 219 3.88 -5.48 12.17
C VAL A 219 4.86 -4.36 12.44
N ALA A 220 4.71 -3.25 11.70
CA ALA A 220 5.48 -2.02 11.88
C ALA A 220 4.70 -0.85 11.29
N GLU A 221 4.91 0.35 11.83
CA GLU A 221 4.43 1.61 11.29
C GLU A 221 5.43 2.73 11.54
N GLY A 222 5.50 3.71 10.64
CA GLY A 222 6.43 4.83 10.73
C GLY A 222 6.79 5.40 9.36
N ALA A 223 7.78 6.30 9.31
CA ALA A 223 8.30 6.79 8.04
C ALA A 223 8.98 5.65 7.25
N PRO A 224 8.84 5.60 5.91
CA PRO A 224 9.45 4.53 5.12
C PRO A 224 10.94 4.35 5.37
N GLY A 225 11.71 5.44 5.49
CA GLY A 225 13.14 5.41 5.77
C GLY A 225 13.52 4.74 7.09
N ASP A 226 12.61 4.78 8.08
CA ASP A 226 12.87 4.22 9.40
C ASP A 226 12.51 2.74 9.51
N ILE A 227 11.49 2.29 8.75
CA ILE A 227 10.92 0.95 8.95
C ILE A 227 11.17 -0.03 7.81
N VAL A 228 11.45 0.44 6.56
CA VAL A 228 11.67 -0.47 5.42
C VAL A 228 13.09 -1.02 5.48
N THR A 229 13.24 -2.18 6.11
CA THR A 229 14.49 -2.93 6.22
C THR A 229 14.35 -4.32 5.61
N ALA A 230 15.48 -4.99 5.32
CA ALA A 230 15.46 -6.35 4.80
C ALA A 230 14.74 -7.32 5.76
N GLU A 231 14.92 -7.12 7.07
CA GLU A 231 14.27 -7.91 8.12
C GLU A 231 12.76 -7.70 8.13
N LEU A 232 12.28 -6.44 7.95
CA LEU A 232 10.85 -6.17 7.84
C LEU A 232 10.26 -6.85 6.61
N VAL A 233 10.93 -6.73 5.46
CA VAL A 233 10.46 -7.33 4.21
C VAL A 233 10.40 -8.86 4.32
N GLU A 234 11.41 -9.50 4.90
CA GLU A 234 11.39 -10.95 5.15
C GLU A 234 10.29 -11.34 6.12
N ARG A 235 10.12 -10.59 7.23
CA ARG A 235 9.08 -10.83 8.24
C ARG A 235 7.68 -10.67 7.68
N VAL A 236 7.42 -9.65 6.86
CA VAL A 236 6.08 -9.33 6.35
C VAL A 236 5.74 -10.15 5.11
N PHE A 237 6.68 -10.23 4.14
CA PHE A 237 6.42 -10.79 2.81
C PHE A 237 7.08 -12.17 2.61
N GLY A 238 7.95 -12.61 3.52
CA GLY A 238 8.72 -13.87 3.36
C GLY A 238 9.76 -13.76 2.22
N LEU A 239 10.18 -12.56 1.87
CA LEU A 239 11.05 -12.28 0.73
C LEU A 239 12.43 -11.82 1.21
N ARG A 240 13.49 -12.58 0.88
CA ARG A 240 14.86 -12.11 1.08
C ARG A 240 15.20 -11.03 0.06
N CYS A 241 15.77 -9.94 0.53
CA CYS A 241 16.09 -8.78 -0.29
C CYS A 241 17.31 -8.04 0.28
N GLN A 242 17.79 -7.10 -0.51
CA GLN A 242 18.62 -5.99 -0.04
C GLN A 242 17.75 -4.71 -0.10
N VAL A 243 17.99 -3.80 0.82
CA VAL A 243 17.39 -2.47 0.77
C VAL A 243 18.53 -1.50 0.51
N ILE A 244 18.39 -0.70 -0.52
CA ILE A 244 19.35 0.32 -0.94
C ILE A 244 18.62 1.66 -1.06
N ASP A 245 19.36 2.75 -1.14
CA ASP A 245 18.74 4.06 -1.41
C ASP A 245 18.38 4.17 -2.89
N ASP A 246 17.14 4.62 -3.18
CA ASP A 246 16.72 4.99 -4.54
C ASP A 246 17.58 6.17 -5.02
N PRO A 247 18.29 6.04 -6.14
CA PRO A 247 19.22 7.08 -6.61
C PRO A 247 18.54 8.39 -7.01
N GLN A 248 17.21 8.41 -7.18
CA GLN A 248 16.46 9.61 -7.55
C GLN A 248 15.82 10.31 -6.33
N THR A 249 15.32 9.54 -5.36
CA THR A 249 14.53 10.09 -4.26
C THR A 249 15.23 9.95 -2.91
N GLY A 250 16.26 9.08 -2.81
CA GLY A 250 16.88 8.73 -1.53
C GLY A 250 16.01 7.88 -0.61
N THR A 251 14.83 7.45 -1.07
CA THR A 251 13.92 6.59 -0.30
C THR A 251 14.36 5.12 -0.38
N PRO A 252 13.95 4.25 0.56
CA PRO A 252 14.30 2.83 0.50
C PRO A 252 13.81 2.17 -0.78
N LEU A 253 14.71 1.46 -1.46
CA LEU A 253 14.44 0.62 -2.64
C LEU A 253 14.71 -0.84 -2.30
N VAL A 254 13.66 -1.66 -2.35
CA VAL A 254 13.75 -3.10 -2.09
C VAL A 254 14.14 -3.84 -3.35
N VAL A 255 15.31 -4.50 -3.31
CA VAL A 255 15.84 -5.31 -4.39
C VAL A 255 15.77 -6.79 -4.00
N PRO A 256 14.85 -7.59 -4.58
CA PRO A 256 14.69 -8.98 -4.26
C PRO A 256 15.96 -9.80 -4.54
N ALA A 257 16.32 -10.72 -3.63
CA ALA A 257 17.40 -11.65 -3.86
C ALA A 257 17.05 -12.64 -4.98
N ALA A 258 17.93 -12.79 -5.98
CA ALA A 258 17.73 -13.77 -7.04
C ALA A 258 17.87 -15.19 -6.47
N ARG A 259 16.91 -16.08 -6.68
CA ARG A 259 16.95 -17.50 -6.23
C ARG A 259 18.23 -18.22 -6.68
N ARG A 260 18.75 -17.91 -7.87
CA ARG A 260 19.99 -18.49 -8.40
C ARG A 260 21.25 -17.96 -7.69
N ALA A 261 21.24 -16.73 -7.18
CA ALA A 261 22.37 -16.17 -6.44
C ALA A 261 22.49 -16.80 -5.03
N ALA A 262 21.35 -17.02 -4.36
CA ALA A 262 21.31 -17.71 -3.07
C ALA A 262 21.79 -19.16 -3.14
N ALA A 263 21.42 -19.90 -4.20
CA ALA A 263 21.89 -21.26 -4.43
C ALA A 263 23.39 -21.32 -4.75
N ARG A 264 23.94 -20.35 -5.52
CA ARG A 264 25.40 -20.25 -5.78
C ARG A 264 26.18 -19.87 -4.52
N ALA A 265 25.70 -18.95 -3.72
CA ALA A 265 26.33 -18.56 -2.46
C ALA A 265 26.36 -19.73 -1.46
N ALA A 266 25.25 -20.48 -1.35
CA ALA A 266 25.20 -21.68 -0.52
C ALA A 266 26.11 -22.81 -1.02
N GLY A 267 26.21 -23.01 -2.35
CA GLY A 267 27.12 -23.94 -2.98
C GLY A 267 28.59 -23.58 -2.76
N SER A 268 28.97 -22.31 -2.96
CA SER A 268 30.32 -21.80 -2.73
C SER A 268 30.75 -21.87 -1.26
N ALA A 269 29.83 -21.62 -0.32
CA ALA A 269 30.12 -21.78 1.12
C ALA A 269 30.29 -23.25 1.52
N ALA A 270 29.55 -24.17 0.91
CA ALA A 270 29.71 -25.61 1.14
C ALA A 270 31.01 -26.15 0.56
N GLU A 271 31.41 -25.70 -0.63
CA GLU A 271 32.70 -26.05 -1.23
C GLU A 271 33.88 -25.52 -0.42
N SER A 272 33.85 -24.27 0.03
CA SER A 272 34.88 -23.68 0.88
C SER A 272 35.00 -24.37 2.25
N ALA A 273 33.89 -24.81 2.82
CA ALA A 273 33.90 -25.60 4.05
C ALA A 273 34.47 -27.02 3.85
N ALA A 274 34.19 -27.64 2.70
CA ALA A 274 34.73 -28.96 2.35
C ALA A 274 36.25 -28.92 2.09
N GLU A 275 36.75 -27.88 1.41
CA GLU A 275 38.18 -27.67 1.22
C GLU A 275 38.93 -27.41 2.53
N SER A 276 38.32 -26.65 3.47
CA SER A 276 38.88 -26.39 4.80
C SER A 276 39.03 -27.68 5.62
N VAL A 277 38.09 -28.62 5.52
CA VAL A 277 38.14 -29.92 6.20
C VAL A 277 39.14 -30.86 5.55
N ALA A 278 39.27 -30.86 4.21
CA ALA A 278 40.23 -31.68 3.49
C ALA A 278 41.67 -31.21 3.71
N GLY A 279 41.94 -29.92 3.82
CA GLY A 279 43.25 -29.34 4.12
C GLY A 279 43.76 -29.65 5.55
N SER A 280 42.88 -29.87 6.50
CA SER A 280 43.23 -30.24 7.88
C SER A 280 43.56 -31.74 8.06
N ALA A 281 43.13 -32.60 7.12
CA ALA A 281 43.37 -34.05 7.19
C ALA A 281 44.71 -34.50 6.59
N THR A 282 45.38 -33.67 5.78
CA THR A 282 46.66 -33.99 5.12
C THR A 282 47.93 -33.56 5.90
N GLY A 283 47.75 -32.86 7.03
CA GLY A 283 48.86 -32.33 7.86
C GLY A 283 49.41 -33.25 8.94
N SER A 284 48.90 -34.49 9.13
CA SER A 284 49.25 -35.36 10.29
C SER A 284 49.85 -36.70 9.92
N SER A 285 50.67 -36.80 8.82
CA SER A 285 51.35 -38.06 8.53
C SER A 285 52.75 -37.80 7.94
N ALA A 286 53.69 -37.32 8.80
CA ALA A 286 55.14 -37.36 8.50
C ALA A 286 55.98 -37.27 9.79
N ALA A 287 55.92 -38.32 10.64
CA ALA A 287 56.93 -38.54 11.66
C ALA A 287 56.92 -40.02 12.07
N ALA A 288 57.55 -40.88 11.30
CA ALA A 288 57.90 -42.23 11.80
C ALA A 288 59.19 -42.74 11.11
N ALA A 289 60.23 -42.86 11.93
CA ALA A 289 61.25 -43.91 12.01
C ALA A 289 62.23 -44.08 10.88
N ARG A 290 63.52 -43.69 11.15
CA ARG A 290 64.71 -44.26 10.60
C ARG A 290 64.96 -45.61 11.28
N PRO A 291 65.31 -46.70 10.57
CA PRO A 291 65.87 -47.93 11.16
C PRO A 291 67.39 -47.80 11.38
N ALA A 292 67.86 -48.32 12.53
CA ALA A 292 69.24 -48.45 12.93
C ALA A 292 69.91 -49.56 12.10
N GLY A 293 71.15 -49.33 11.60
CA GLY A 293 72.01 -50.31 10.90
C GLY A 293 72.70 -51.22 11.96
N PRO A 294 73.12 -52.44 11.53
CA PRO A 294 73.78 -53.43 12.41
C PRO A 294 75.24 -53.11 12.66
N PRO A 295 75.84 -53.63 13.76
CA PRO A 295 77.25 -53.45 14.06
C PRO A 295 78.08 -54.45 13.33
N SER A 296 79.21 -53.97 12.81
CA SER A 296 80.28 -54.79 12.24
C SER A 296 81.18 -55.29 13.31
N ALA A 297 81.54 -56.63 13.20
CA ALA A 297 82.58 -57.29 13.93
C ALA A 297 83.98 -56.79 13.50
#